data_40dced2a8eef9711f60cbfc5c191b2ed
#
_entry.id   40dced2a8eef9711f60cbfc5c191b2ed
#
_cell.length_a   1.000
_cell.length_b   1.000
_cell.length_c   1.000
_cell.angle_alpha   90.00
_cell.angle_beta   90.00
_cell.angle_gamma   90.00
#
_symmetry.space_group_name_H-M   'P 1'
#
loop_
_entity.id
_entity.type
_entity.pdbx_description
1 polymer ?
#
loop_
_entity_poly.entity_id
_entity_poly.type
_entity_poly.pdbx_seq_one_letter_code
_entity_poly.pdbx_strand_id
1 'polypeptide(L)'
;MSDQTDDLIITPFFDSTLQNIHPAVGVAEGDHSKLAYVGVYVPCQVTDKEGHKKTKDFLYLITSEREKVLALDKDLLARNWRLGYKPIHFENRWSLADVQKFLNGEGVDIAQVYQDVIDTFKEFLEFSDDRFYMMNTLWSIGSYFHVLFNSFSYLYVGGIKRSGKTKNLTVHSVIDFNAIFSNNMSSSSLYRLIQNSKATLLIDESEKLSNPQRAQEFRNILLSGYKKGAKTFRCEKNARDRIEPEAFEVYSPKMIGNIAGLEDVLEDRCITTFQRRSRNKTILNSEVDMMQQRYAKLRAALYKLFLLHWKEVSEIYEGLKDSSELSAFNEQSKTYSEGSEYLVGRELELWKPLITIAMFFDKHIFDSSQPSLSSLTIGLACDLAKLRHTENITEVGEEILVQCLLNIVPDKQLIFWVQVKKITRHMEEQFDGKQDWLTTNWVGKALRRLGFSDKRRVGTGYEYNIPRKDVLDLKERMQIEELKEARAPEEPEVKSCFLCKMALPTDHSNTTMMDGKEVHVWCFKQVTEGQNNV
;
A
#
# COMPACT_ATOMS: atom_id res chain seq x y z
N MET A 1 -8.85 36.70 42.32
CA MET A 1 -9.21 37.12 40.96
C MET A 1 -10.55 36.45 40.67
N SER A 2 -11.62 37.25 40.74
CA SER A 2 -13.01 36.84 40.64
C SER A 2 -13.30 36.30 39.22
N ASP A 3 -13.92 35.14 39.15
CA ASP A 3 -14.47 34.56 37.94
C ASP A 3 -15.53 35.50 37.35
N GLN A 4 -15.21 36.07 36.18
CA GLN A 4 -16.17 36.81 35.35
C GLN A 4 -17.01 35.78 34.51
N THR A 5 -17.74 34.89 35.16
CA THR A 5 -18.68 33.98 34.53
C THR A 5 -20.14 34.34 34.75
N ASP A 6 -20.42 35.42 35.54
CA ASP A 6 -21.77 35.70 35.99
C ASP A 6 -22.73 36.28 34.92
N ASP A 7 -22.22 36.63 33.72
CA ASP A 7 -23.04 37.15 32.62
C ASP A 7 -23.18 36.19 31.39
N LEU A 8 -22.73 34.93 31.52
CA LEU A 8 -22.82 33.96 30.42
C LEU A 8 -24.10 33.14 30.51
N ILE A 9 -24.98 33.27 29.53
CA ILE A 9 -26.12 32.35 29.34
C ILE A 9 -25.58 31.08 28.68
N ILE A 10 -25.56 29.97 29.42
CA ILE A 10 -25.12 28.66 28.92
C ILE A 10 -26.33 27.88 28.52
N THR A 11 -26.51 27.63 27.22
CA THR A 11 -27.56 26.78 26.66
C THR A 11 -26.96 25.47 26.20
N PRO A 12 -27.32 24.35 26.81
CA PRO A 12 -26.79 23.05 26.40
C PRO A 12 -27.45 22.56 25.08
N PHE A 13 -26.67 21.93 24.22
CA PHE A 13 -27.12 21.33 22.96
C PHE A 13 -27.13 19.79 23.07
N PHE A 14 -27.96 19.22 23.95
CA PHE A 14 -28.03 17.76 24.12
C PHE A 14 -28.55 17.02 22.87
N ASP A 15 -29.44 17.64 22.13
CA ASP A 15 -30.09 17.07 20.94
C ASP A 15 -29.39 17.55 19.64
N SER A 16 -28.21 18.18 19.74
CA SER A 16 -27.58 18.75 18.57
C SER A 16 -26.84 17.68 17.76
N THR A 17 -27.03 17.74 16.46
CA THR A 17 -26.24 17.04 15.45
C THR A 17 -24.95 17.78 15.10
N LEU A 18 -24.43 18.60 16.00
CA LEU A 18 -23.26 19.45 15.76
C LEU A 18 -22.06 18.61 15.37
N GLN A 19 -21.64 18.75 14.12
CA GLN A 19 -20.56 17.98 13.53
C GLN A 19 -19.23 18.74 13.60
N ASN A 20 -18.19 18.07 14.09
CA ASN A 20 -16.83 18.57 14.00
C ASN A 20 -16.28 18.36 12.59
N ILE A 21 -15.97 19.43 11.87
CA ILE A 21 -15.43 19.41 10.52
C ILE A 21 -13.96 19.83 10.48
N HIS A 22 -13.23 19.32 9.49
CA HIS A 22 -11.83 19.67 9.29
C HIS A 22 -11.70 20.98 8.49
N PRO A 23 -10.77 21.91 8.83
CA PRO A 23 -10.65 23.18 8.11
C PRO A 23 -10.19 23.04 6.65
N ALA A 24 -9.44 21.99 6.28
CA ALA A 24 -8.86 21.87 4.94
C ALA A 24 -9.72 21.12 3.94
N VAL A 25 -10.32 19.99 4.32
CA VAL A 25 -11.10 19.13 3.41
C VAL A 25 -11.92 18.13 4.21
N GLY A 26 -13.05 17.72 3.70
CA GLY A 26 -13.87 16.70 4.31
C GLY A 26 -15.20 16.48 3.62
N VAL A 27 -16.01 15.63 4.25
CA VAL A 27 -17.42 15.41 3.94
C VAL A 27 -18.20 15.64 5.22
N ALA A 28 -19.27 16.41 5.15
CA ALA A 28 -20.11 16.78 6.27
C ALA A 28 -21.58 16.57 5.94
N GLU A 29 -22.42 16.39 6.98
CA GLU A 29 -23.88 16.44 6.81
C GLU A 29 -24.27 17.87 6.42
N GLY A 30 -25.03 18.02 5.35
CA GLY A 30 -25.67 19.26 4.95
C GLY A 30 -27.14 19.28 5.34
N ASP A 31 -27.89 20.31 4.91
CA ASP A 31 -29.29 20.48 5.26
C ASP A 31 -30.19 19.35 4.75
N HIS A 32 -29.85 18.76 3.59
CA HIS A 32 -30.65 17.71 2.95
C HIS A 32 -29.86 16.43 2.66
N SER A 33 -28.54 16.52 2.56
CA SER A 33 -27.65 15.40 2.22
C SER A 33 -26.22 15.70 2.65
N LYS A 34 -25.38 14.66 2.67
CA LYS A 34 -23.94 14.86 2.82
C LYS A 34 -23.38 15.66 1.66
N LEU A 35 -22.40 16.51 1.94
CA LEU A 35 -21.66 17.27 0.93
C LEU A 35 -20.16 17.23 1.23
N ALA A 36 -19.36 17.28 0.17
CA ALA A 36 -17.92 17.47 0.28
C ALA A 36 -17.58 18.96 0.28
N TYR A 37 -16.45 19.29 0.88
CA TYR A 37 -15.95 20.66 0.89
C TYR A 37 -14.41 20.68 0.90
N VAL A 38 -13.86 21.82 0.45
CA VAL A 38 -12.43 22.15 0.47
C VAL A 38 -12.26 23.54 1.09
N GLY A 39 -11.35 23.66 2.06
CA GLY A 39 -11.01 24.93 2.68
C GLY A 39 -10.04 25.74 1.83
N VAL A 40 -10.35 27.02 1.65
CA VAL A 40 -9.54 27.96 0.86
C VAL A 40 -9.43 29.28 1.62
N TYR A 41 -8.22 29.81 1.76
CA TYR A 41 -8.01 31.13 2.34
C TYR A 41 -8.21 32.21 1.29
N VAL A 42 -9.09 33.16 1.61
CA VAL A 42 -9.48 34.26 0.69
C VAL A 42 -9.13 35.59 1.33
N PRO A 43 -8.34 36.44 0.67
CA PRO A 43 -8.06 37.80 1.16
C PRO A 43 -9.34 38.63 1.10
N CYS A 44 -9.73 39.15 2.25
CA CYS A 44 -10.92 39.95 2.43
C CYS A 44 -10.58 41.34 2.97
N GLN A 45 -11.30 42.36 2.52
CA GLN A 45 -11.21 43.70 3.10
C GLN A 45 -12.07 43.74 4.36
N VAL A 46 -11.45 44.02 5.49
CA VAL A 46 -12.13 44.20 6.79
C VAL A 46 -12.11 45.69 7.13
N THR A 47 -13.28 46.23 7.44
CA THR A 47 -13.42 47.62 7.90
C THR A 47 -13.70 47.57 9.40
N ASP A 48 -12.90 48.28 10.20
CA ASP A 48 -13.11 48.41 11.65
C ASP A 48 -14.20 49.44 11.98
N LYS A 49 -14.52 49.59 13.26
CA LYS A 49 -15.55 50.52 13.73
C LYS A 49 -15.21 51.99 13.45
N GLU A 50 -13.92 52.28 13.20
CA GLU A 50 -13.39 53.61 12.93
C GLU A 50 -13.31 53.90 11.43
N GLY A 51 -13.69 52.93 10.58
CA GLY A 51 -13.68 53.05 9.12
C GLY A 51 -12.34 52.69 8.47
N HIS A 52 -11.34 52.26 9.21
CA HIS A 52 -10.07 51.83 8.66
C HIS A 52 -10.20 50.49 7.96
N LYS A 53 -9.65 50.42 6.76
CA LYS A 53 -9.67 49.21 5.92
C LYS A 53 -8.35 48.42 6.02
N LYS A 54 -8.44 47.13 6.33
CA LYS A 54 -7.28 46.21 6.39
C LYS A 54 -7.60 44.97 5.58
N THR A 55 -6.59 44.43 4.90
CA THR A 55 -6.73 43.11 4.24
C THR A 55 -6.38 42.01 5.24
N LYS A 56 -7.24 41.01 5.35
CA LYS A 56 -7.04 39.82 6.19
C LYS A 56 -7.56 38.61 5.47
N ASP A 57 -6.83 37.50 5.57
CA ASP A 57 -7.27 36.22 5.00
C ASP A 57 -8.29 35.55 5.92
N PHE A 58 -9.37 35.08 5.31
CA PHE A 58 -10.40 34.29 5.97
C PHE A 58 -10.52 32.94 5.29
N LEU A 59 -10.75 31.92 6.11
CA LEU A 59 -11.04 30.59 5.62
C LEU A 59 -12.49 30.52 5.10
N TYR A 60 -12.63 30.07 3.85
CA TYR A 60 -13.90 29.70 3.25
C TYR A 60 -13.92 28.21 2.94
N LEU A 61 -15.04 27.56 3.17
CA LEU A 61 -15.29 26.19 2.72
C LEU A 61 -16.05 26.25 1.39
N ILE A 62 -15.44 25.71 0.36
CA ILE A 62 -16.04 25.60 -0.98
C ILE A 62 -16.69 24.23 -1.06
N THR A 63 -18.00 24.18 -1.24
CA THR A 63 -18.77 22.93 -1.16
C THR A 63 -19.02 22.29 -2.52
N SER A 64 -19.35 21.00 -2.52
CA SER A 64 -19.77 20.25 -3.72
C SER A 64 -21.06 20.82 -4.36
N GLU A 65 -21.84 21.59 -3.60
CA GLU A 65 -23.03 22.30 -4.09
C GLU A 65 -22.72 23.69 -4.65
N ARG A 66 -21.41 23.99 -4.86
CA ARG A 66 -20.90 25.27 -5.39
C ARG A 66 -21.20 26.47 -4.49
N GLU A 67 -21.30 26.25 -3.21
CA GLU A 67 -21.44 27.30 -2.23
C GLU A 67 -20.11 27.67 -1.60
N LYS A 68 -20.00 28.90 -1.10
CA LYS A 68 -18.90 29.39 -0.29
C LYS A 68 -19.41 29.68 1.13
N VAL A 69 -18.91 28.94 2.11
CA VAL A 69 -19.27 29.12 3.50
C VAL A 69 -18.10 29.74 4.25
N LEU A 70 -18.31 30.91 4.87
CA LEU A 70 -17.29 31.53 5.68
C LEU A 70 -17.11 30.71 6.97
N ALA A 71 -15.89 30.28 7.26
CA ALA A 71 -15.59 29.42 8.41
C ALA A 71 -15.51 30.21 9.74
N LEU A 72 -16.53 30.98 10.04
CA LEU A 72 -16.75 31.63 11.33
C LEU A 72 -17.84 30.88 12.09
N ASP A 73 -17.75 30.88 13.43
CA ASP A 73 -18.67 30.12 14.30
C ASP A 73 -20.14 30.36 13.96
N LYS A 74 -20.53 31.63 13.72
CA LYS A 74 -21.90 31.99 13.35
C LYS A 74 -22.38 31.28 12.11
N ASP A 75 -21.56 31.27 11.04
CA ASP A 75 -21.95 30.72 9.72
C ASP A 75 -21.91 29.18 9.74
N LEU A 76 -20.98 28.61 10.52
CA LEU A 76 -20.86 27.17 10.69
C LEU A 76 -21.98 26.60 11.56
N LEU A 77 -22.30 27.25 12.69
CA LEU A 77 -23.38 26.81 13.58
C LEU A 77 -24.75 26.83 12.91
N ALA A 78 -24.99 27.77 11.98
CA ALA A 78 -26.20 27.76 11.15
C ALA A 78 -26.37 26.48 10.33
N ARG A 79 -25.28 25.71 10.09
CA ARG A 79 -25.24 24.44 9.37
C ARG A 79 -25.02 23.24 10.30
N ASN A 80 -25.12 23.42 11.60
CA ASN A 80 -24.74 22.44 12.61
C ASN A 80 -23.27 21.98 12.49
N TRP A 81 -22.38 22.84 12.02
CA TRP A 81 -20.95 22.58 11.90
C TRP A 81 -20.14 23.34 12.94
N ARG A 82 -19.01 22.77 13.31
CA ARG A 82 -17.97 23.40 14.12
C ARG A 82 -16.60 22.95 13.64
N LEU A 83 -15.63 23.85 13.57
CA LEU A 83 -14.25 23.45 13.29
C LEU A 83 -13.73 22.55 14.43
N GLY A 84 -13.31 21.36 14.08
CA GLY A 84 -12.71 20.42 15.02
C GLY A 84 -11.30 20.82 15.45
N TYR A 85 -10.64 21.68 14.66
CA TYR A 85 -9.28 22.17 14.88
C TYR A 85 -9.20 23.66 14.61
N LYS A 86 -8.32 24.35 15.34
CA LYS A 86 -8.02 25.76 15.05
C LYS A 86 -7.31 25.85 13.71
N PRO A 87 -7.88 26.56 12.72
CA PRO A 87 -7.26 26.65 11.41
C PRO A 87 -5.94 27.46 11.48
N ILE A 88 -4.90 26.92 10.85
CA ILE A 88 -3.63 27.61 10.62
C ILE A 88 -3.55 27.90 9.13
N HIS A 89 -3.21 29.15 8.79
CA HIS A 89 -3.06 29.57 7.41
C HIS A 89 -2.02 28.70 6.70
N PHE A 90 -2.37 28.21 5.52
CA PHE A 90 -1.46 27.55 4.59
C PHE A 90 -1.71 28.08 3.17
N GLU A 91 -0.72 27.97 2.31
CA GLU A 91 -0.80 28.45 0.95
C GLU A 91 -1.86 27.69 0.14
N ASN A 92 -2.73 28.40 -0.54
CA ASN A 92 -3.74 27.81 -1.41
C ASN A 92 -3.07 27.13 -2.61
N ARG A 93 -3.35 25.85 -2.80
CA ARG A 93 -2.94 25.09 -3.99
C ARG A 93 -3.98 25.15 -5.11
N TRP A 94 -5.17 25.61 -4.81
CA TRP A 94 -6.25 25.90 -5.74
C TRP A 94 -6.37 27.43 -5.92
N SER A 95 -6.16 27.92 -7.16
CA SER A 95 -6.17 29.37 -7.39
C SER A 95 -7.56 29.96 -7.17
N LEU A 96 -7.65 31.15 -6.60
CA LEU A 96 -8.94 31.81 -6.35
C LEU A 96 -9.72 32.07 -7.65
N ALA A 97 -9.02 32.29 -8.77
CA ALA A 97 -9.65 32.43 -10.08
C ALA A 97 -10.35 31.14 -10.53
N ASP A 98 -9.73 29.97 -10.29
CA ASP A 98 -10.32 28.68 -10.64
C ASP A 98 -11.41 28.26 -9.64
N VAL A 99 -11.29 28.65 -8.36
CA VAL A 99 -12.39 28.54 -7.39
C VAL A 99 -13.61 29.32 -7.88
N GLN A 100 -13.42 30.56 -8.35
CA GLN A 100 -14.53 31.36 -8.86
C GLN A 100 -15.18 30.75 -10.10
N LYS A 101 -14.40 30.16 -11.02
CA LYS A 101 -14.94 29.41 -12.18
C LYS A 101 -15.79 28.22 -11.75
N PHE A 102 -15.29 27.45 -10.75
CA PHE A 102 -16.06 26.35 -10.18
C PHE A 102 -17.40 26.83 -9.58
N LEU A 103 -17.38 27.89 -8.79
CA LEU A 103 -18.59 28.48 -8.21
C LEU A 103 -19.58 28.97 -9.30
N ASN A 104 -19.06 29.41 -10.43
CA ASN A 104 -19.87 29.85 -11.60
C ASN A 104 -20.36 28.68 -12.47
N GLY A 105 -20.15 27.42 -12.08
CA GLY A 105 -20.71 26.28 -12.78
C GLY A 105 -19.73 25.49 -13.66
N GLU A 106 -18.42 25.85 -13.70
CA GLU A 106 -17.46 25.10 -14.51
C GLU A 106 -17.34 23.64 -14.01
N GLY A 107 -17.44 22.69 -14.92
CA GLY A 107 -17.31 21.27 -14.69
C GLY A 107 -15.84 20.78 -14.76
N VAL A 108 -15.69 19.47 -14.91
CA VAL A 108 -14.40 18.79 -15.10
C VAL A 108 -14.55 17.70 -16.17
N ASP A 109 -13.58 17.58 -17.03
CA ASP A 109 -13.46 16.46 -17.96
C ASP A 109 -12.66 15.35 -17.27
N ILE A 110 -13.33 14.25 -16.95
CA ILE A 110 -12.77 13.14 -16.19
C ILE A 110 -11.66 12.44 -16.99
N ALA A 111 -11.89 12.20 -18.29
CA ALA A 111 -10.92 11.53 -19.16
C ALA A 111 -9.66 12.38 -19.32
N GLN A 112 -9.82 13.69 -19.53
CA GLN A 112 -8.70 14.61 -19.68
C GLN A 112 -7.88 14.71 -18.39
N VAL A 113 -8.51 14.71 -17.21
CA VAL A 113 -7.78 14.73 -15.93
C VAL A 113 -6.88 13.51 -15.79
N TYR A 114 -7.41 12.32 -16.09
CA TYR A 114 -6.58 11.10 -16.05
C TYR A 114 -5.41 11.19 -17.02
N GLN A 115 -5.67 11.61 -18.24
CA GLN A 115 -4.66 11.74 -19.30
C GLN A 115 -3.58 12.76 -18.93
N ASP A 116 -3.97 13.94 -18.44
CA ASP A 116 -3.01 14.99 -18.05
C ASP A 116 -2.09 14.53 -16.88
N VAL A 117 -2.62 13.77 -15.93
CA VAL A 117 -1.82 13.24 -14.83
C VAL A 117 -0.84 12.17 -15.32
N ILE A 118 -1.29 11.18 -16.09
CA ILE A 118 -0.42 10.09 -16.57
C ILE A 118 0.66 10.62 -17.53
N ASP A 119 0.30 11.59 -18.39
CA ASP A 119 1.26 12.21 -19.31
C ASP A 119 2.32 13.02 -18.56
N THR A 120 1.94 13.67 -17.45
CA THR A 120 2.91 14.35 -16.58
C THR A 120 3.93 13.35 -16.01
N PHE A 121 3.51 12.16 -15.56
CA PHE A 121 4.45 11.13 -15.12
C PHE A 121 5.32 10.62 -16.26
N LYS A 122 4.77 10.36 -17.45
CA LYS A 122 5.50 9.88 -18.62
C LYS A 122 6.52 10.89 -19.14
N GLU A 123 6.27 12.17 -18.97
CA GLU A 123 7.17 13.25 -19.40
C GLU A 123 8.51 13.24 -18.60
N PHE A 124 8.44 12.93 -17.30
CA PHE A 124 9.58 13.09 -16.39
C PHE A 124 10.20 11.79 -15.88
N LEU A 125 9.46 10.68 -15.94
CA LEU A 125 9.87 9.41 -15.35
C LEU A 125 9.92 8.30 -16.39
N GLU A 126 10.76 7.29 -16.12
CA GLU A 126 10.82 6.05 -16.88
C GLU A 126 10.69 4.88 -15.90
N PHE A 127 9.68 4.05 -16.10
CA PHE A 127 9.48 2.82 -15.35
C PHE A 127 9.74 1.61 -16.24
N SER A 128 10.13 0.48 -15.64
CA SER A 128 10.33 -0.79 -16.35
C SER A 128 9.02 -1.50 -16.69
N ASP A 129 7.94 -1.13 -16.05
CA ASP A 129 6.59 -1.63 -16.25
C ASP A 129 5.64 -0.44 -16.34
N ASP A 130 4.91 -0.34 -17.43
CA ASP A 130 4.02 0.79 -17.72
C ASP A 130 2.86 0.90 -16.69
N ARG A 131 2.54 -0.18 -15.98
CA ARG A 131 1.53 -0.17 -14.92
C ARG A 131 1.91 0.75 -13.75
N PHE A 132 3.20 1.07 -13.56
CA PHE A 132 3.62 2.05 -12.56
C PHE A 132 3.23 3.48 -12.91
N TYR A 133 3.09 3.85 -14.19
CA TYR A 133 2.52 5.15 -14.56
C TYR A 133 1.06 5.24 -14.12
N MET A 134 0.27 4.20 -14.39
CA MET A 134 -1.12 4.10 -13.94
C MET A 134 -1.21 4.16 -12.40
N MET A 135 -0.41 3.37 -11.69
CA MET A 135 -0.40 3.34 -10.22
C MET A 135 -0.11 4.72 -9.61
N ASN A 136 0.94 5.42 -10.08
CA ASN A 136 1.25 6.77 -9.60
C ASN A 136 0.11 7.76 -9.93
N THR A 137 -0.50 7.63 -11.11
CA THR A 137 -1.67 8.42 -11.52
C THR A 137 -2.84 8.22 -10.56
N LEU A 138 -3.23 6.97 -10.31
CA LEU A 138 -4.33 6.62 -9.41
C LEU A 138 -4.05 7.06 -7.96
N TRP A 139 -2.81 6.94 -7.51
CA TRP A 139 -2.41 7.38 -6.18
C TRP A 139 -2.47 8.91 -6.03
N SER A 140 -1.96 9.67 -7.01
CA SER A 140 -2.03 11.14 -7.03
C SER A 140 -3.46 11.63 -7.03
N ILE A 141 -4.33 11.07 -7.89
CA ILE A 141 -5.75 11.38 -7.91
C ILE A 141 -6.41 10.97 -6.59
N GLY A 142 -6.10 9.76 -6.09
CA GLY A 142 -6.58 9.24 -4.81
C GLY A 142 -6.21 10.12 -3.61
N SER A 143 -5.11 10.88 -3.68
CA SER A 143 -4.71 11.82 -2.64
C SER A 143 -5.76 12.91 -2.38
N TYR A 144 -6.56 13.29 -3.38
CA TYR A 144 -7.68 14.23 -3.23
C TYR A 144 -8.89 13.59 -2.56
N PHE A 145 -9.04 12.28 -2.71
CA PHE A 145 -10.15 11.49 -2.16
C PHE A 145 -9.83 10.79 -0.84
N HIS A 146 -8.58 10.92 -0.33
CA HIS A 146 -8.10 10.14 0.83
C HIS A 146 -9.01 10.25 2.05
N VAL A 147 -9.69 11.38 2.24
CA VAL A 147 -10.62 11.60 3.36
C VAL A 147 -11.85 10.67 3.34
N LEU A 148 -12.15 10.04 2.19
CA LEU A 148 -13.23 9.06 2.04
C LEU A 148 -12.80 7.66 2.51
N PHE A 149 -11.50 7.37 2.53
CA PHE A 149 -10.97 6.03 2.78
C PHE A 149 -10.60 5.83 4.26
N ASN A 150 -10.71 4.60 4.74
CA ASN A 150 -10.30 4.23 6.11
C ASN A 150 -8.79 4.10 6.26
N SER A 151 -8.11 3.78 5.15
CA SER A 151 -6.66 3.71 5.03
C SER A 151 -6.24 4.26 3.69
N PHE A 152 -5.04 4.81 3.61
CA PHE A 152 -4.43 5.23 2.35
C PHE A 152 -2.97 4.81 2.38
N SER A 153 -2.58 3.98 1.40
CA SER A 153 -1.22 3.46 1.32
C SER A 153 -0.21 4.58 1.14
N TYR A 154 0.94 4.43 1.76
CA TYR A 154 2.09 5.26 1.39
C TYR A 154 2.69 4.77 0.08
N LEU A 155 3.37 5.66 -0.64
CA LEU A 155 4.27 5.26 -1.70
C LEU A 155 5.70 5.22 -1.16
N TYR A 156 6.40 4.13 -1.40
CA TYR A 156 7.83 4.06 -1.18
C TYR A 156 8.58 3.96 -2.52
N VAL A 157 9.57 4.84 -2.69
CA VAL A 157 10.44 4.85 -3.86
C VAL A 157 11.85 4.51 -3.44
N GLY A 158 12.19 3.24 -3.60
CA GLY A 158 13.53 2.73 -3.43
C GLY A 158 14.39 2.93 -4.68
N GLY A 159 15.70 2.82 -4.54
CA GLY A 159 16.63 2.84 -5.66
C GLY A 159 18.00 3.39 -5.30
N ILE A 160 18.99 3.08 -6.12
CA ILE A 160 20.37 3.53 -5.94
C ILE A 160 20.50 5.05 -6.07
N LYS A 161 21.62 5.59 -5.64
CA LYS A 161 21.93 7.01 -5.82
C LYS A 161 21.81 7.42 -7.30
N ARG A 162 21.21 8.58 -7.58
CA ARG A 162 20.98 9.12 -8.94
C ARG A 162 20.01 8.29 -9.80
N SER A 163 19.12 7.52 -9.20
CA SER A 163 18.09 6.76 -9.93
C SER A 163 16.87 7.60 -10.37
N GLY A 164 16.69 8.82 -9.86
CA GLY A 164 15.55 9.68 -10.17
C GLY A 164 14.48 9.76 -9.08
N LYS A 165 14.73 9.23 -7.87
CA LYS A 165 13.79 9.28 -6.72
C LYS A 165 13.31 10.70 -6.42
N THR A 166 14.22 11.64 -6.25
CA THR A 166 13.90 13.06 -6.00
C THR A 166 13.05 13.65 -7.13
N LYS A 167 13.32 13.29 -8.40
CA LYS A 167 12.50 13.74 -9.53
C LYS A 167 11.08 13.17 -9.43
N ASN A 168 10.91 11.91 -9.03
CA ASN A 168 9.60 11.32 -8.81
C ASN A 168 8.82 12.07 -7.72
N LEU A 169 9.44 12.32 -6.56
CA LEU A 169 8.87 13.16 -5.50
C LEU A 169 8.51 14.57 -6.00
N THR A 170 9.34 15.18 -6.86
CA THR A 170 9.08 16.50 -7.44
C THR A 170 7.87 16.48 -8.36
N VAL A 171 7.67 15.44 -9.19
CA VAL A 171 6.46 15.29 -10.00
C VAL A 171 5.22 15.20 -9.13
N HIS A 172 5.24 14.38 -8.09
CA HIS A 172 4.15 14.31 -7.11
C HIS A 172 3.90 15.67 -6.43
N SER A 173 4.96 16.44 -6.14
CA SER A 173 4.81 17.74 -5.49
C SER A 173 4.02 18.76 -6.31
N VAL A 174 3.98 18.66 -7.61
CA VAL A 174 3.22 19.57 -8.47
C VAL A 174 1.77 19.11 -8.72
N ILE A 175 1.45 17.85 -8.46
CA ILE A 175 0.13 17.26 -8.73
C ILE A 175 -0.68 17.06 -7.45
N ASP A 176 -0.11 16.40 -6.42
CA ASP A 176 -0.84 15.81 -5.30
C ASP A 176 -1.57 16.85 -4.43
N PHE A 177 -2.59 16.37 -3.69
CA PHE A 177 -3.40 17.19 -2.80
C PHE A 177 -2.55 17.86 -1.71
N ASN A 178 -2.56 19.19 -1.65
CA ASN A 178 -1.83 19.99 -0.66
C ASN A 178 -0.40 19.52 -0.43
N ALA A 179 0.31 19.07 -1.49
CA ALA A 179 1.61 18.45 -1.38
C ALA A 179 2.65 19.37 -0.72
N ILE A 180 3.39 18.82 0.24
CA ILE A 180 4.51 19.48 0.92
C ILE A 180 5.74 18.60 0.74
N PHE A 181 6.74 19.12 0.03
CA PHE A 181 8.01 18.45 -0.21
C PHE A 181 9.05 18.94 0.82
N SER A 182 9.66 18.02 1.55
CA SER A 182 10.63 18.37 2.58
C SER A 182 11.73 17.34 2.74
N ASN A 183 12.97 17.83 2.76
CA ASN A 183 14.18 17.04 3.04
C ASN A 183 14.56 17.05 4.54
N ASN A 184 13.97 17.95 5.33
CA ASN A 184 14.27 18.07 6.76
C ASN A 184 13.07 18.60 7.53
N MET A 185 12.30 17.70 8.09
CA MET A 185 11.10 18.03 8.87
C MET A 185 11.24 17.52 10.30
N SER A 186 10.93 18.37 11.27
CA SER A 186 10.85 17.93 12.66
C SER A 186 9.54 17.16 12.91
N SER A 187 9.52 16.28 13.90
CA SER A 187 8.28 15.59 14.30
C SER A 187 7.17 16.57 14.68
N SER A 188 7.54 17.68 15.32
CA SER A 188 6.59 18.73 15.74
C SER A 188 5.99 19.50 14.56
N SER A 189 6.75 19.74 13.50
CA SER A 189 6.21 20.34 12.27
C SER A 189 5.30 19.35 11.53
N LEU A 190 5.69 18.07 11.48
CA LEU A 190 5.01 17.04 10.75
C LEU A 190 3.55 16.88 11.17
N TYR A 191 3.27 16.61 12.45
CA TYR A 191 1.90 16.37 12.89
C TYR A 191 1.03 17.63 12.83
N ARG A 192 1.60 18.83 13.02
CA ARG A 192 0.86 20.09 12.86
C ARG A 192 0.48 20.35 11.40
N LEU A 193 1.39 20.11 10.46
CA LEU A 193 1.11 20.25 9.04
C LEU A 193 0.02 19.27 8.60
N ILE A 194 0.11 18.01 9.01
CA ILE A 194 -0.92 17.01 8.69
C ILE A 194 -2.27 17.46 9.24
N GLN A 195 -2.34 17.81 10.53
CA GLN A 195 -3.60 18.21 11.16
C GLN A 195 -4.22 19.44 10.53
N ASN A 196 -3.42 20.41 10.06
CA ASN A 196 -3.98 21.67 9.58
C ASN A 196 -4.36 21.64 8.09
N SER A 197 -3.61 20.92 7.26
CA SER A 197 -3.78 20.96 5.80
C SER A 197 -4.17 19.63 5.17
N LYS A 198 -4.17 18.52 5.92
CA LYS A 198 -4.32 17.17 5.37
C LYS A 198 -3.33 16.89 4.21
N ALA A 199 -2.17 17.54 4.28
CA ALA A 199 -1.18 17.55 3.23
C ALA A 199 -0.69 16.16 2.85
N THR A 200 -0.46 15.97 1.56
CA THR A 200 0.40 14.89 1.06
C THR A 200 1.84 15.22 1.40
N LEU A 201 2.48 14.40 2.21
CA LEU A 201 3.86 14.59 2.61
C LEU A 201 4.81 13.84 1.70
N LEU A 202 5.75 14.57 1.11
CA LEU A 202 6.79 14.03 0.24
C LEU A 202 8.12 14.15 0.98
N ILE A 203 8.65 13.01 1.41
CA ILE A 203 9.81 12.91 2.31
C ILE A 203 10.98 12.33 1.52
N ASP A 204 12.00 13.15 1.24
CA ASP A 204 13.24 12.72 0.62
C ASP A 204 14.33 12.48 1.68
N GLU A 205 15.33 11.66 1.33
CA GLU A 205 16.46 11.34 2.21
C GLU A 205 16.03 10.84 3.61
N SER A 206 15.09 9.90 3.65
CA SER A 206 14.58 9.32 4.90
C SER A 206 15.58 8.41 5.62
N GLU A 207 16.88 8.40 5.22
CA GLU A 207 17.94 7.65 5.92
C GLU A 207 18.03 8.02 7.42
N LYS A 208 17.61 9.22 7.78
CA LYS A 208 17.50 9.65 9.19
C LYS A 208 16.43 8.86 9.96
N LEU A 209 15.48 8.24 9.24
CA LEU A 209 14.45 7.36 9.81
C LEU A 209 15.00 5.98 10.18
N SER A 210 16.15 5.59 9.65
CA SER A 210 16.83 4.34 10.01
C SER A 210 17.58 4.43 11.35
N ASN A 211 17.71 5.65 11.95
CA ASN A 211 18.29 5.84 13.28
C ASN A 211 17.21 5.78 14.37
N PRO A 212 17.11 4.68 15.16
CA PRO A 212 16.00 4.45 16.09
C PRO A 212 15.85 5.54 17.17
N GLN A 213 16.96 6.17 17.59
CA GLN A 213 16.96 7.10 18.74
C GLN A 213 16.51 8.52 18.38
N ARG A 214 16.78 8.99 17.17
CA ARG A 214 16.42 10.37 16.74
C ARG A 214 15.11 10.45 15.97
N ALA A 215 14.65 9.31 15.44
CA ALA A 215 13.51 9.24 14.54
C ALA A 215 12.28 8.56 15.16
N GLN A 216 12.34 8.11 16.42
CA GLN A 216 11.25 7.30 17.00
C GLN A 216 9.90 8.02 16.99
N GLU A 217 9.85 9.31 17.28
CA GLU A 217 8.61 10.09 17.22
C GLU A 217 8.10 10.23 15.80
N PHE A 218 8.99 10.54 14.85
CA PHE A 218 8.69 10.65 13.44
C PHE A 218 8.20 9.29 12.89
N ARG A 219 8.91 8.23 13.25
CA ARG A 219 8.55 6.85 12.94
C ARG A 219 7.14 6.49 13.46
N ASN A 220 6.82 6.81 14.72
CA ASN A 220 5.50 6.51 15.29
C ASN A 220 4.37 7.23 14.55
N ILE A 221 4.58 8.47 14.09
CA ILE A 221 3.63 9.21 13.27
C ILE A 221 3.42 8.51 11.91
N LEU A 222 4.50 8.02 11.28
CA LEU A 222 4.41 7.27 10.02
C LEU A 222 3.73 5.92 10.22
N LEU A 223 4.04 5.21 11.29
CA LEU A 223 3.44 3.89 11.56
C LEU A 223 1.92 3.94 11.78
N SER A 224 1.40 5.02 12.34
CA SER A 224 -0.02 5.17 12.62
C SER A 224 -0.79 5.94 11.54
N GLY A 225 -0.13 6.89 10.87
CA GLY A 225 -0.78 7.89 10.02
C GLY A 225 -1.31 7.41 8.66
N TYR A 226 -1.28 6.11 8.35
CA TYR A 226 -1.90 5.55 7.16
C TYR A 226 -3.38 5.18 7.38
N LYS A 227 -3.85 5.13 8.64
CA LYS A 227 -5.24 4.83 9.02
C LYS A 227 -5.99 6.08 9.50
N LYS A 228 -7.23 6.23 9.04
CA LYS A 228 -8.15 7.28 9.47
C LYS A 228 -8.45 7.16 10.96
N GLY A 229 -8.48 8.29 11.65
CA GLY A 229 -8.69 8.35 13.09
C GLY A 229 -7.43 8.14 13.95
N ALA A 230 -6.28 7.88 13.34
CA ALA A 230 -5.01 7.81 14.05
C ALA A 230 -4.61 9.17 14.64
N LYS A 231 -4.26 9.18 15.93
CA LYS A 231 -3.86 10.37 16.66
C LYS A 231 -2.51 10.17 17.34
N THR A 232 -1.73 11.23 17.40
CA THR A 232 -0.56 11.34 18.27
C THR A 232 -0.85 12.35 19.38
N PHE A 233 -0.35 12.09 20.59
CA PHE A 233 -0.55 12.99 21.73
C PHE A 233 0.74 13.72 22.04
N ARG A 234 0.64 15.02 22.29
CA ARG A 234 1.77 15.88 22.68
C ARG A 234 1.34 16.78 23.82
N CYS A 235 2.28 17.03 24.72
CA CYS A 235 2.08 18.02 25.76
C CYS A 235 2.34 19.41 25.18
N GLU A 236 1.30 20.23 25.12
CA GLU A 236 1.36 21.61 24.62
C GLU A 236 1.03 22.59 25.77
N LYS A 237 1.59 23.78 25.69
CA LYS A 237 1.23 24.85 26.61
C LYS A 237 -0.05 25.54 26.16
N ASN A 238 -1.06 25.56 27.01
CA ASN A 238 -2.29 26.29 26.75
C ASN A 238 -2.12 27.81 26.97
N ALA A 239 -3.17 28.59 26.67
CA ALA A 239 -3.17 30.05 26.85
C ALA A 239 -2.93 30.50 28.29
N ARG A 240 -3.03 29.60 29.28
CA ARG A 240 -2.76 29.86 30.72
C ARG A 240 -1.39 29.31 31.14
N ASP A 241 -0.50 29.01 30.20
CA ASP A 241 0.86 28.46 30.40
C ASP A 241 0.89 27.09 31.14
N ARG A 242 -0.24 26.37 31.16
CA ARG A 242 -0.32 25.01 31.69
C ARG A 242 0.00 24.02 30.59
N ILE A 243 0.73 22.96 30.95
CA ILE A 243 1.06 21.85 30.04
C ILE A 243 -0.10 20.86 30.08
N GLU A 244 -0.76 20.66 28.93
CA GLU A 244 -1.87 19.72 28.77
C GLU A 244 -1.65 18.82 27.55
N PRO A 245 -2.09 17.55 27.60
CA PRO A 245 -2.01 16.67 26.44
C PRO A 245 -2.99 17.11 25.37
N GLU A 246 -2.48 17.37 24.17
CA GLU A 246 -3.27 17.67 22.97
C GLU A 246 -3.14 16.52 21.96
N ALA A 247 -4.27 16.15 21.35
CA ALA A 247 -4.35 15.10 20.36
C ALA A 247 -4.25 15.67 18.94
N PHE A 248 -3.29 15.18 18.15
CA PHE A 248 -3.10 15.59 16.77
C PHE A 248 -3.44 14.45 15.82
N GLU A 249 -4.27 14.72 14.83
CA GLU A 249 -4.58 13.77 13.77
C GLU A 249 -3.40 13.66 12.81
N VAL A 250 -3.00 12.42 12.48
CA VAL A 250 -1.80 12.16 11.68
C VAL A 250 -2.10 11.41 10.37
N TYR A 251 -3.37 11.19 10.06
CA TYR A 251 -3.80 10.56 8.83
C TYR A 251 -3.68 11.49 7.63
N SER A 252 -2.85 11.13 6.65
CA SER A 252 -2.72 11.80 5.35
C SER A 252 -1.92 10.94 4.38
N PRO A 253 -2.00 11.19 3.05
CA PRO A 253 -1.13 10.56 2.06
C PRO A 253 0.34 10.90 2.33
N LYS A 254 1.24 9.92 2.12
CA LYS A 254 2.68 10.14 2.27
C LYS A 254 3.46 9.38 1.21
N MET A 255 4.53 9.99 0.72
CA MET A 255 5.48 9.35 -0.18
C MET A 255 6.89 9.48 0.41
N ILE A 256 7.64 8.39 0.39
CA ILE A 256 8.94 8.29 1.05
C ILE A 256 9.99 7.87 0.02
N GLY A 257 11.03 8.68 -0.17
CA GLY A 257 12.20 8.36 -0.97
C GLY A 257 13.39 7.99 -0.07
N ASN A 258 14.03 6.84 -0.33
CA ASN A 258 15.18 6.39 0.44
C ASN A 258 16.15 5.54 -0.41
N ILE A 259 17.42 5.49 -0.01
CA ILE A 259 18.46 4.64 -0.60
C ILE A 259 18.65 3.36 0.23
N ALA A 260 18.55 3.47 1.56
CA ALA A 260 18.90 2.42 2.50
C ALA A 260 17.78 1.38 2.76
N GLY A 261 16.62 1.52 2.12
CA GLY A 261 15.43 0.72 2.43
C GLY A 261 14.62 1.28 3.61
N LEU A 262 13.42 0.77 3.79
CA LEU A 262 12.59 1.06 4.96
C LEU A 262 12.73 -0.08 5.98
N GLU A 263 12.32 0.19 7.19
CA GLU A 263 12.09 -0.82 8.20
C GLU A 263 10.85 -1.65 7.81
N ASP A 264 10.88 -2.97 7.99
CA ASP A 264 9.82 -3.92 7.60
C ASP A 264 8.42 -3.45 8.01
N VAL A 265 8.27 -2.98 9.27
CA VAL A 265 6.98 -2.53 9.81
C VAL A 265 6.45 -1.27 9.11
N LEU A 266 7.31 -0.41 8.58
CA LEU A 266 6.89 0.77 7.81
C LEU A 266 6.66 0.41 6.35
N GLU A 267 7.49 -0.47 5.79
CA GLU A 267 7.36 -0.98 4.42
C GLU A 267 6.02 -1.70 4.23
N ASP A 268 5.55 -2.45 5.23
CA ASP A 268 4.22 -3.08 5.29
C ASP A 268 3.02 -2.10 5.15
N ARG A 269 3.27 -0.79 5.13
CA ARG A 269 2.26 0.27 4.92
C ARG A 269 2.42 0.97 3.59
N CYS A 270 3.37 0.53 2.80
CA CYS A 270 3.75 1.16 1.55
C CYS A 270 3.40 0.29 0.35
N ILE A 271 3.04 0.91 -0.75
CA ILE A 271 3.20 0.32 -2.07
C ILE A 271 4.61 0.69 -2.52
N THR A 272 5.44 -0.32 -2.74
CA THR A 272 6.88 -0.15 -3.03
C THR A 272 7.14 -0.11 -4.52
N THR A 273 7.93 0.86 -4.96
CA THR A 273 8.44 0.94 -6.33
C THR A 273 9.95 1.12 -6.32
N PHE A 274 10.62 0.56 -7.32
CA PHE A 274 12.06 0.73 -7.48
C PHE A 274 12.36 1.58 -8.69
N GLN A 275 12.90 2.79 -8.44
CA GLN A 275 13.31 3.70 -9.50
C GLN A 275 14.70 3.33 -10.00
N ARG A 276 14.79 3.06 -11.30
CA ARG A 276 16.06 2.88 -12.00
C ARG A 276 16.45 4.17 -12.74
N ARG A 277 17.75 4.35 -12.97
CA ARG A 277 18.22 5.49 -13.77
C ARG A 277 17.69 5.33 -15.20
N SER A 278 17.00 6.36 -15.67
CA SER A 278 16.49 6.40 -17.05
C SER A 278 17.61 6.23 -18.07
N ARG A 279 17.33 5.57 -19.18
CA ARG A 279 18.20 5.52 -20.37
C ARG A 279 17.80 6.56 -21.40
N ASN A 280 16.62 7.14 -21.28
CA ASN A 280 16.14 8.19 -22.16
C ASN A 280 16.77 9.53 -21.78
N LYS A 281 17.60 10.08 -22.70
CA LYS A 281 18.29 11.36 -22.50
C LYS A 281 17.34 12.54 -22.31
N THR A 282 16.16 12.52 -22.95
CA THR A 282 15.15 13.56 -22.78
C THR A 282 14.65 13.58 -21.35
N ILE A 283 14.28 12.41 -20.81
CA ILE A 283 13.84 12.26 -19.41
C ILE A 283 14.96 12.60 -18.44
N LEU A 284 16.21 12.16 -18.71
CA LEU A 284 17.35 12.48 -17.83
C LEU A 284 17.55 13.99 -17.67
N ASN A 285 17.42 14.73 -18.77
CA ASN A 285 17.72 16.16 -18.85
C ASN A 285 16.48 17.03 -18.59
N SER A 286 15.27 16.44 -18.49
CA SER A 286 14.06 17.20 -18.17
C SER A 286 14.07 17.66 -16.71
N GLU A 287 13.62 18.87 -16.46
CA GLU A 287 13.44 19.43 -15.13
C GLU A 287 11.94 19.77 -14.93
N VAL A 288 11.44 19.49 -13.73
CA VAL A 288 10.07 19.84 -13.36
C VAL A 288 10.07 21.30 -12.92
N ASP A 289 9.64 22.19 -13.80
CA ASP A 289 9.44 23.60 -13.44
C ASP A 289 8.13 23.72 -12.64
N MET A 290 8.26 23.77 -11.32
CA MET A 290 7.12 23.77 -10.38
C MET A 290 6.19 24.96 -10.55
N MET A 291 6.63 26.05 -11.19
CA MET A 291 5.86 27.29 -11.39
C MET A 291 5.02 27.28 -12.66
N GLN A 292 5.09 26.23 -13.49
CA GLN A 292 4.30 26.15 -14.73
C GLN A 292 2.80 26.20 -14.45
N GLN A 293 2.12 27.07 -15.19
CA GLN A 293 0.68 27.30 -15.05
C GLN A 293 -0.15 26.02 -15.32
N ARG A 294 0.35 25.09 -16.15
CA ARG A 294 -0.34 23.82 -16.42
C ARG A 294 -0.62 23.02 -15.15
N TYR A 295 0.30 23.01 -14.18
CA TYR A 295 0.08 22.27 -12.93
C TYR A 295 -0.98 22.93 -12.03
N ALA A 296 -1.06 24.26 -12.04
CA ALA A 296 -2.15 24.95 -11.35
C ALA A 296 -3.52 24.60 -11.95
N LYS A 297 -3.62 24.52 -13.28
CA LYS A 297 -4.85 24.08 -13.98
C LYS A 297 -5.18 22.62 -13.68
N LEU A 298 -4.17 21.74 -13.67
CA LEU A 298 -4.33 20.32 -13.36
C LEU A 298 -4.83 20.14 -11.91
N ARG A 299 -4.22 20.81 -10.94
CA ARG A 299 -4.73 20.80 -9.55
C ARG A 299 -6.14 21.33 -9.44
N ALA A 300 -6.47 22.41 -10.14
CA ALA A 300 -7.83 22.93 -10.17
C ALA A 300 -8.84 21.90 -10.69
N ALA A 301 -8.48 21.16 -11.73
CA ALA A 301 -9.30 20.06 -12.24
C ALA A 301 -9.46 18.93 -11.22
N LEU A 302 -8.40 18.57 -10.47
CA LEU A 302 -8.44 17.55 -9.43
C LEU A 302 -9.29 17.96 -8.21
N TYR A 303 -9.25 19.22 -7.77
CA TYR A 303 -10.15 19.73 -6.75
C TYR A 303 -11.63 19.68 -7.20
N LYS A 304 -11.91 20.07 -8.45
CA LYS A 304 -13.25 19.95 -9.03
C LYS A 304 -13.69 18.50 -9.15
N LEU A 305 -12.80 17.60 -9.55
CA LEU A 305 -13.08 16.17 -9.62
C LEU A 305 -13.52 15.62 -8.26
N PHE A 306 -12.79 15.94 -7.19
CA PHE A 306 -13.18 15.56 -5.83
C PHE A 306 -14.56 16.10 -5.47
N LEU A 307 -14.78 17.42 -5.59
CA LEU A 307 -16.05 18.04 -5.18
C LEU A 307 -17.26 17.53 -5.97
N LEU A 308 -17.10 17.21 -7.26
CA LEU A 308 -18.20 16.78 -8.10
C LEU A 308 -18.48 15.27 -8.03
N HIS A 309 -17.45 14.44 -7.73
CA HIS A 309 -17.55 12.98 -7.83
C HIS A 309 -17.27 12.23 -6.51
N TRP A 310 -17.09 12.95 -5.38
CA TRP A 310 -16.82 12.33 -4.09
C TRP A 310 -17.83 11.26 -3.69
N LYS A 311 -19.12 11.50 -4.01
CA LYS A 311 -20.22 10.59 -3.65
C LYS A 311 -20.10 9.27 -4.39
N GLU A 312 -19.89 9.32 -5.71
CA GLU A 312 -19.72 8.13 -6.54
C GLU A 312 -18.49 7.30 -6.09
N VAL A 313 -17.36 7.97 -5.85
CA VAL A 313 -16.15 7.30 -5.34
C VAL A 313 -16.39 6.69 -3.94
N SER A 314 -17.14 7.37 -3.07
CA SER A 314 -17.51 6.85 -1.76
C SER A 314 -18.41 5.61 -1.87
N GLU A 315 -19.38 5.61 -2.77
CA GLU A 315 -20.28 4.48 -3.03
C GLU A 315 -19.50 3.25 -3.53
N ILE A 316 -18.57 3.43 -4.47
CA ILE A 316 -17.69 2.35 -4.94
C ILE A 316 -16.84 1.80 -3.78
N TYR A 317 -16.25 2.68 -2.97
CA TYR A 317 -15.42 2.25 -1.84
C TYR A 317 -16.20 1.50 -0.76
N GLU A 318 -17.42 1.96 -0.44
CA GLU A 318 -18.30 1.30 0.53
C GLU A 318 -18.80 -0.05 -0.03
N GLY A 319 -19.16 -0.11 -1.32
CA GLY A 319 -19.53 -1.36 -1.99
C GLY A 319 -18.46 -2.44 -1.85
N LEU A 320 -17.18 -2.09 -2.02
CA LEU A 320 -16.07 -3.02 -1.80
C LEU A 320 -15.88 -3.48 -0.33
N LYS A 321 -16.64 -2.94 0.64
CA LYS A 321 -16.65 -3.40 2.03
C LYS A 321 -17.73 -4.45 2.29
N ASP A 322 -18.77 -4.51 1.46
CA ASP A 322 -19.79 -5.52 1.57
C ASP A 322 -19.20 -6.91 1.30
N SER A 323 -19.58 -7.88 2.13
CA SER A 323 -19.05 -9.24 2.02
C SER A 323 -19.38 -9.90 0.68
N SER A 324 -20.51 -9.56 0.07
CA SER A 324 -20.93 -10.06 -1.25
C SER A 324 -20.09 -9.46 -2.38
N GLU A 325 -19.86 -8.15 -2.35
CA GLU A 325 -19.05 -7.47 -3.36
C GLU A 325 -17.55 -7.76 -3.18
N LEU A 326 -17.09 -7.92 -1.95
CA LEU A 326 -15.72 -8.35 -1.68
C LEU A 326 -15.48 -9.78 -2.18
N SER A 327 -16.48 -10.67 -2.08
CA SER A 327 -16.40 -12.02 -2.65
C SER A 327 -16.36 -11.98 -4.17
N ALA A 328 -17.24 -11.17 -4.81
CA ALA A 328 -17.21 -10.97 -6.25
C ALA A 328 -15.89 -10.35 -6.73
N PHE A 329 -15.34 -9.39 -5.99
CA PHE A 329 -14.03 -8.81 -6.25
C PHE A 329 -12.91 -9.86 -6.16
N ASN A 330 -12.92 -10.72 -5.13
CA ASN A 330 -11.96 -11.80 -4.97
C ASN A 330 -12.04 -12.83 -6.11
N GLU A 331 -13.25 -13.15 -6.58
CA GLU A 331 -13.44 -14.03 -7.75
C GLU A 331 -12.90 -13.36 -9.03
N GLN A 332 -13.15 -12.07 -9.23
CA GLN A 332 -12.60 -11.33 -10.35
C GLN A 332 -11.06 -11.26 -10.29
N SER A 333 -10.48 -11.03 -9.11
CA SER A 333 -9.03 -10.98 -8.94
C SER A 333 -8.39 -12.33 -9.30
N LYS A 334 -9.00 -13.45 -8.94
CA LYS A 334 -8.56 -14.80 -9.35
C LYS A 334 -8.61 -15.01 -10.87
N THR A 335 -9.54 -14.34 -11.54
CA THR A 335 -9.66 -14.43 -13.01
C THR A 335 -8.56 -13.65 -13.73
N TYR A 336 -8.07 -12.55 -13.11
CA TYR A 336 -7.15 -11.61 -13.77
C TYR A 336 -5.67 -11.88 -13.50
N SER A 337 -5.31 -12.61 -12.42
CA SER A 337 -3.91 -12.76 -12.07
C SER A 337 -3.64 -14.02 -11.23
N GLU A 338 -2.58 -14.75 -11.58
CA GLU A 338 -1.89 -15.63 -10.64
C GLU A 338 -1.38 -14.80 -9.46
N GLY A 339 -1.59 -15.24 -8.24
CA GLY A 339 -1.15 -14.52 -7.03
C GLY A 339 -2.26 -13.73 -6.33
N SER A 340 -3.53 -13.89 -6.78
CA SER A 340 -4.69 -13.29 -6.09
C SER A 340 -4.83 -13.76 -4.64
N GLU A 341 -4.30 -14.92 -4.31
CA GLU A 341 -4.22 -15.47 -2.96
C GLU A 341 -3.40 -14.58 -2.01
N TYR A 342 -2.49 -13.76 -2.52
CA TYR A 342 -1.67 -12.83 -1.74
C TYR A 342 -2.36 -11.46 -1.54
N LEU A 343 -3.39 -11.13 -2.35
CA LEU A 343 -4.12 -9.86 -2.24
C LEU A 343 -5.22 -9.96 -1.18
N VAL A 344 -4.83 -10.22 0.05
CA VAL A 344 -5.73 -10.37 1.20
C VAL A 344 -5.25 -9.54 2.39
N GLY A 345 -6.12 -9.32 3.37
CA GLY A 345 -5.75 -8.64 4.61
C GLY A 345 -5.11 -7.27 4.38
N ARG A 346 -3.83 -7.12 4.78
CA ARG A 346 -3.09 -5.88 4.66
C ARG A 346 -2.86 -5.45 3.21
N GLU A 347 -2.51 -6.37 2.34
CA GLU A 347 -2.28 -6.05 0.93
C GLU A 347 -3.55 -5.48 0.28
N LEU A 348 -4.69 -6.11 0.50
CA LEU A 348 -5.97 -5.58 0.02
C LEU A 348 -6.27 -4.20 0.64
N GLU A 349 -6.01 -4.00 1.93
CA GLU A 349 -6.20 -2.72 2.62
C GLU A 349 -5.40 -1.59 1.94
N LEU A 350 -4.18 -1.86 1.50
CA LEU A 350 -3.32 -0.88 0.83
C LEU A 350 -3.80 -0.53 -0.58
N TRP A 351 -4.27 -1.52 -1.34
CA TRP A 351 -4.64 -1.33 -2.74
C TRP A 351 -6.08 -0.90 -2.94
N LYS A 352 -6.96 -1.16 -1.98
CA LYS A 352 -8.39 -0.86 -2.08
C LYS A 352 -8.71 0.59 -2.49
N PRO A 353 -8.06 1.64 -1.97
CA PRO A 353 -8.26 3.01 -2.44
C PRO A 353 -7.94 3.20 -3.92
N LEU A 354 -6.82 2.65 -4.39
CA LEU A 354 -6.39 2.77 -5.78
C LEU A 354 -7.34 2.02 -6.72
N ILE A 355 -7.76 0.81 -6.34
CA ILE A 355 -8.74 0.01 -7.07
C ILE A 355 -10.08 0.78 -7.16
N THR A 356 -10.51 1.43 -6.08
CA THR A 356 -11.72 2.27 -6.07
C THR A 356 -11.63 3.40 -7.09
N ILE A 357 -10.50 4.11 -7.13
CA ILE A 357 -10.28 5.19 -8.11
C ILE A 357 -10.22 4.61 -9.54
N ALA A 358 -9.57 3.45 -9.75
CA ALA A 358 -9.55 2.79 -11.04
C ALA A 358 -10.96 2.40 -11.52
N MET A 359 -11.79 1.82 -10.65
CA MET A 359 -13.19 1.48 -10.96
C MET A 359 -14.04 2.71 -11.28
N PHE A 360 -13.78 3.84 -10.59
CA PHE A 360 -14.43 5.11 -10.94
C PHE A 360 -14.08 5.53 -12.38
N PHE A 361 -12.81 5.49 -12.75
CA PHE A 361 -12.40 5.84 -14.11
C PHE A 361 -12.90 4.84 -15.15
N ASP A 362 -12.97 3.55 -14.85
CA ASP A 362 -13.53 2.54 -15.75
C ASP A 362 -14.99 2.87 -16.13
N LYS A 363 -15.78 3.41 -15.21
CA LYS A 363 -17.16 3.81 -15.52
C LYS A 363 -17.26 4.99 -16.50
N HIS A 364 -16.25 5.84 -16.55
CA HIS A 364 -16.28 7.10 -17.31
C HIS A 364 -15.44 7.10 -18.59
N ILE A 365 -14.37 6.29 -18.64
CA ILE A 365 -13.41 6.31 -19.75
C ILE A 365 -13.11 4.92 -20.35
N PHE A 366 -13.81 3.87 -19.89
CA PHE A 366 -13.55 2.52 -20.33
C PHE A 366 -13.84 2.32 -21.82
N ASP A 367 -12.85 1.80 -22.55
CA ASP A 367 -12.99 1.28 -23.90
C ASP A 367 -12.90 -0.26 -23.85
N SER A 368 -13.94 -0.93 -24.30
CA SER A 368 -14.02 -2.39 -24.31
C SER A 368 -12.92 -3.10 -25.13
N SER A 369 -12.18 -2.34 -25.93
CA SER A 369 -11.03 -2.85 -26.70
C SER A 369 -9.76 -3.05 -25.87
N GLN A 370 -9.70 -2.50 -24.64
CA GLN A 370 -8.53 -2.55 -23.75
C GLN A 370 -8.89 -3.13 -22.37
N PRO A 371 -7.93 -3.71 -21.65
CA PRO A 371 -8.14 -4.10 -20.25
C PRO A 371 -8.55 -2.89 -19.41
N SER A 372 -9.53 -3.06 -18.50
CA SER A 372 -9.95 -2.00 -17.58
C SER A 372 -8.82 -1.57 -16.63
N LEU A 373 -8.85 -0.33 -16.19
CA LEU A 373 -7.87 0.21 -15.23
C LEU A 373 -7.90 -0.57 -13.91
N SER A 374 -9.09 -0.96 -13.45
CA SER A 374 -9.24 -1.79 -12.25
C SER A 374 -8.59 -3.15 -12.40
N SER A 375 -8.77 -3.80 -13.54
CA SER A 375 -8.14 -5.09 -13.86
C SER A 375 -6.60 -4.98 -13.86
N LEU A 376 -6.05 -3.97 -14.52
CA LEU A 376 -4.61 -3.72 -14.54
C LEU A 376 -4.07 -3.39 -13.13
N THR A 377 -4.84 -2.65 -12.33
CA THR A 377 -4.47 -2.30 -10.95
C THR A 377 -4.45 -3.54 -10.06
N ILE A 378 -5.47 -4.41 -10.17
CA ILE A 378 -5.52 -5.69 -9.44
C ILE A 378 -4.35 -6.59 -9.85
N GLY A 379 -4.07 -6.72 -11.16
CA GLY A 379 -2.94 -7.49 -11.64
C GLY A 379 -1.60 -7.02 -11.07
N LEU A 380 -1.35 -5.71 -11.08
CA LEU A 380 -0.14 -5.14 -10.46
C LEU A 380 -0.10 -5.38 -8.94
N ALA A 381 -1.24 -5.24 -8.26
CA ALA A 381 -1.34 -5.49 -6.82
C ALA A 381 -0.99 -6.93 -6.47
N CYS A 382 -1.52 -7.92 -7.22
CA CYS A 382 -1.21 -9.33 -7.04
C CYS A 382 0.27 -9.64 -7.28
N ASP A 383 0.85 -9.09 -8.34
CA ASP A 383 2.28 -9.30 -8.65
C ASP A 383 3.19 -8.76 -7.55
N LEU A 384 2.90 -7.55 -7.04
CA LEU A 384 3.68 -6.94 -5.96
C LEU A 384 3.45 -7.63 -4.62
N ALA A 385 2.24 -8.08 -4.31
CA ALA A 385 1.94 -8.85 -3.10
C ALA A 385 2.68 -10.19 -3.13
N LYS A 386 2.66 -10.90 -4.26
CA LYS A 386 3.41 -12.14 -4.46
C LYS A 386 4.92 -11.93 -4.29
N LEU A 387 5.47 -10.86 -4.90
CA LEU A 387 6.89 -10.53 -4.78
C LEU A 387 7.28 -10.27 -3.32
N ARG A 388 6.50 -9.45 -2.60
CA ARG A 388 6.73 -9.14 -1.17
C ARG A 388 6.67 -10.40 -0.30
N HIS A 389 5.71 -11.27 -0.55
CA HIS A 389 5.58 -12.55 0.16
C HIS A 389 6.82 -13.42 -0.04
N THR A 390 7.34 -13.49 -1.26
CA THR A 390 8.56 -14.26 -1.57
C THR A 390 9.85 -13.63 -1.05
N GLU A 391 9.92 -12.30 -0.94
CA GLU A 391 11.09 -11.57 -0.42
C GLU A 391 11.13 -11.50 1.11
N ASN A 392 10.04 -11.76 1.81
CA ASN A 392 9.98 -11.74 3.26
C ASN A 392 10.63 -12.98 3.85
N ILE A 393 11.94 -12.92 4.10
CA ILE A 393 12.76 -14.03 4.66
C ILE A 393 12.15 -14.60 5.95
N THR A 394 11.48 -13.76 6.75
CA THR A 394 10.86 -14.20 8.01
C THR A 394 9.63 -15.06 7.72
N GLU A 395 8.76 -14.66 6.80
CA GLU A 395 7.57 -15.42 6.41
C GLU A 395 7.95 -16.71 5.69
N VAL A 396 8.82 -16.62 4.68
CA VAL A 396 9.37 -17.80 3.99
C VAL A 396 10.06 -18.74 4.98
N GLY A 397 10.84 -18.20 5.92
CA GLY A 397 11.48 -18.99 6.96
C GLY A 397 10.48 -19.67 7.90
N GLU A 398 9.36 -19.01 8.24
CA GLU A 398 8.29 -19.59 9.04
C GLU A 398 7.48 -20.64 8.27
N GLU A 399 7.22 -20.43 6.98
CA GLU A 399 6.61 -21.45 6.10
C GLU A 399 7.47 -22.69 6.00
N ILE A 400 8.77 -22.54 5.74
CA ILE A 400 9.72 -23.66 5.70
C ILE A 400 9.77 -24.34 7.08
N LEU A 401 9.74 -23.58 8.17
CA LEU A 401 9.68 -24.13 9.51
C LEU A 401 8.42 -25.00 9.69
N VAL A 402 7.24 -24.52 9.29
CA VAL A 402 5.99 -25.30 9.39
C VAL A 402 6.05 -26.54 8.52
N GLN A 403 6.57 -26.47 7.29
CA GLN A 403 6.79 -27.64 6.43
C GLN A 403 7.75 -28.63 7.07
N CYS A 404 8.86 -28.17 7.64
CA CYS A 404 9.79 -29.03 8.37
C CYS A 404 9.13 -29.70 9.58
N LEU A 405 8.27 -28.96 10.31
CA LEU A 405 7.53 -29.53 11.44
C LEU A 405 6.53 -30.58 10.98
N LEU A 406 5.86 -30.39 9.83
CA LEU A 406 4.98 -31.40 9.23
C LEU A 406 5.71 -32.71 8.95
N ASN A 407 6.98 -32.64 8.54
CA ASN A 407 7.82 -33.83 8.26
C ASN A 407 8.39 -34.46 9.53
N ILE A 408 8.70 -33.66 10.55
CA ILE A 408 9.36 -34.15 11.79
C ILE A 408 8.34 -34.70 12.78
N VAL A 409 7.14 -34.09 12.88
CA VAL A 409 6.15 -34.42 13.91
C VAL A 409 5.27 -35.59 13.46
N PRO A 410 5.23 -36.72 14.20
CA PRO A 410 4.45 -37.90 13.83
C PRO A 410 2.94 -37.66 13.86
N ASP A 411 2.20 -38.27 12.94
CA ASP A 411 0.75 -38.07 12.77
C ASP A 411 -0.11 -38.49 13.96
N LYS A 412 0.35 -39.43 14.77
CA LYS A 412 -0.43 -40.07 15.84
C LYS A 412 -0.06 -39.67 17.27
N GLN A 413 0.87 -38.72 17.46
CA GLN A 413 1.31 -38.31 18.80
C GLN A 413 0.68 -36.97 19.23
N LEU A 414 -0.01 -36.97 20.36
CA LEU A 414 -0.59 -35.75 20.98
C LEU A 414 0.48 -34.85 21.62
N ILE A 415 1.59 -35.43 22.06
CA ILE A 415 2.70 -34.74 22.71
C ILE A 415 3.98 -35.17 22.02
N PHE A 416 4.69 -34.23 21.41
CA PHE A 416 5.95 -34.50 20.73
C PHE A 416 6.98 -33.42 21.04
N TRP A 417 8.02 -33.83 21.77
CA TRP A 417 9.13 -32.97 22.15
C TRP A 417 10.24 -33.06 21.10
N VAL A 418 10.64 -31.92 20.58
CA VAL A 418 11.70 -31.84 19.56
C VAL A 418 12.72 -30.75 19.90
N GLN A 419 14.00 -31.09 19.75
CA GLN A 419 15.10 -30.16 19.99
C GLN A 419 15.16 -29.09 18.92
N VAL A 420 15.32 -27.82 19.31
CA VAL A 420 15.50 -26.70 18.38
C VAL A 420 16.64 -26.97 17.40
N LYS A 421 17.74 -27.54 17.86
CA LYS A 421 18.90 -27.92 17.03
C LYS A 421 18.52 -28.92 15.92
N LYS A 422 17.63 -29.87 16.21
CA LYS A 422 17.16 -30.87 15.23
C LYS A 422 16.30 -30.19 14.15
N ILE A 423 15.41 -29.27 14.56
CA ILE A 423 14.60 -28.48 13.64
C ILE A 423 15.50 -27.62 12.74
N THR A 424 16.45 -26.87 13.34
CA THR A 424 17.39 -26.03 12.60
C THR A 424 18.13 -26.80 11.53
N ARG A 425 18.67 -27.98 11.89
CA ARG A 425 19.39 -28.84 10.95
C ARG A 425 18.49 -29.32 9.80
N HIS A 426 17.25 -29.70 10.10
CA HIS A 426 16.31 -30.14 9.07
C HIS A 426 15.90 -29.01 8.13
N MET A 427 15.81 -27.77 8.64
CA MET A 427 15.62 -26.59 7.81
C MET A 427 16.85 -26.30 6.94
N GLU A 428 18.08 -26.42 7.50
CA GLU A 428 19.32 -26.24 6.73
C GLU A 428 19.41 -27.19 5.52
N GLU A 429 18.89 -28.40 5.65
CA GLU A 429 18.84 -29.41 4.58
C GLU A 429 17.93 -29.03 3.40
N GLN A 430 17.04 -28.04 3.58
CA GLN A 430 16.15 -27.54 2.52
C GLN A 430 16.79 -26.43 1.64
N PHE A 431 17.96 -25.93 2.03
CA PHE A 431 18.65 -24.86 1.31
C PHE A 431 19.93 -25.32 0.63
N ASP A 432 20.18 -24.83 -0.57
CA ASP A 432 21.45 -25.00 -1.28
C ASP A 432 22.53 -24.08 -0.66
N GLY A 433 23.07 -24.47 0.49
CA GLY A 433 24.12 -23.75 1.19
C GLY A 433 23.72 -23.15 2.52
N LYS A 434 24.73 -22.68 3.28
CA LYS A 434 24.52 -22.14 4.63
C LYS A 434 23.83 -20.78 4.59
N GLN A 435 22.76 -20.65 5.37
CA GLN A 435 22.01 -19.40 5.54
C GLN A 435 22.43 -18.71 6.84
N ASP A 436 22.98 -17.49 6.78
CA ASP A 436 23.49 -16.75 7.96
C ASP A 436 22.37 -16.39 8.96
N TRP A 437 21.13 -16.22 8.50
CA TRP A 437 19.99 -15.91 9.34
C TRP A 437 19.43 -17.13 10.08
N LEU A 438 19.61 -18.35 9.55
CA LEU A 438 19.07 -19.60 10.10
C LEU A 438 19.90 -20.10 11.27
N THR A 439 19.56 -19.66 12.46
CA THR A 439 20.21 -20.02 13.71
C THR A 439 19.23 -20.68 14.67
N THR A 440 19.74 -21.46 15.65
CA THR A 440 18.89 -22.02 16.71
C THR A 440 18.16 -20.94 17.51
N ASN A 441 18.72 -19.73 17.62
CA ASN A 441 18.08 -18.60 18.27
C ASN A 441 16.89 -18.08 17.44
N TRP A 442 17.06 -17.97 16.11
CA TRP A 442 15.99 -17.60 15.19
C TRP A 442 14.85 -18.62 15.24
N VAL A 443 15.13 -19.91 15.09
CA VAL A 443 14.13 -20.99 15.16
C VAL A 443 13.37 -20.96 16.49
N GLY A 444 14.05 -20.77 17.63
CA GLY A 444 13.41 -20.66 18.93
C GLY A 444 12.51 -19.42 19.08
N LYS A 445 12.83 -18.30 18.39
CA LYS A 445 11.98 -17.12 18.32
C LYS A 445 10.78 -17.35 17.39
N ALA A 446 10.98 -17.97 16.23
CA ALA A 446 9.94 -18.32 15.27
C ALA A 446 8.90 -19.26 15.89
N LEU A 447 9.31 -20.33 16.56
CA LEU A 447 8.42 -21.24 17.28
C LEU A 447 7.50 -20.48 18.27
N ARG A 448 8.04 -19.49 19.00
CA ARG A 448 7.24 -18.68 19.92
C ARG A 448 6.25 -17.76 19.21
N ARG A 449 6.63 -17.16 18.06
CA ARG A 449 5.71 -16.35 17.23
C ARG A 449 4.58 -17.20 16.68
N LEU A 450 4.87 -18.45 16.29
CA LEU A 450 3.86 -19.42 15.82
C LEU A 450 2.99 -19.99 16.94
N GLY A 451 3.22 -19.59 18.21
CA GLY A 451 2.34 -19.95 19.34
C GLY A 451 2.85 -21.12 20.19
N PHE A 452 4.00 -21.75 19.84
CA PHE A 452 4.57 -22.81 20.66
C PHE A 452 5.29 -22.22 21.86
N SER A 453 4.66 -22.25 23.04
CA SER A 453 5.20 -21.70 24.30
C SER A 453 5.76 -22.75 25.24
N ASP A 454 5.29 -24.01 25.14
CA ASP A 454 5.68 -25.11 26.02
C ASP A 454 7.08 -25.61 25.64
N LYS A 455 8.05 -25.29 26.49
CA LYS A 455 9.47 -25.60 26.30
C LYS A 455 10.14 -26.11 27.57
N ARG A 456 11.13 -26.97 27.41
CA ARG A 456 11.99 -27.45 28.52
C ARG A 456 13.46 -27.36 28.13
N ARG A 457 14.32 -27.26 29.12
CA ARG A 457 15.77 -27.26 28.92
C ARG A 457 16.31 -28.68 28.87
N VAL A 458 17.09 -29.00 27.85
CA VAL A 458 17.74 -30.31 27.72
C VAL A 458 19.21 -30.11 27.33
N GLY A 459 20.11 -30.44 28.23
CA GLY A 459 21.55 -30.19 28.04
C GLY A 459 21.86 -28.70 27.81
N THR A 460 22.50 -28.38 26.70
CA THR A 460 22.85 -27.00 26.30
C THR A 460 21.79 -26.30 25.50
N GLY A 461 20.63 -26.94 25.19
CA GLY A 461 19.60 -26.42 24.32
C GLY A 461 18.20 -26.47 24.92
N TYR A 462 17.22 -26.21 24.06
CA TYR A 462 15.80 -26.27 24.39
C TYR A 462 15.09 -27.28 23.49
N GLU A 463 14.07 -27.94 24.07
CA GLU A 463 13.05 -28.70 23.36
C GLU A 463 11.71 -27.99 23.48
N TYR A 464 10.92 -28.02 22.40
CA TYR A 464 9.54 -27.53 22.38
C TYR A 464 8.59 -28.72 22.23
N ASN A 465 7.46 -28.63 22.91
CA ASN A 465 6.33 -29.52 22.68
C ASN A 465 5.54 -28.98 21.48
N ILE A 466 5.45 -29.78 20.42
CA ILE A 466 4.84 -29.40 19.15
C ILE A 466 3.76 -30.40 18.79
N PRO A 467 2.48 -30.15 19.19
CA PRO A 467 1.35 -31.01 18.84
C PRO A 467 1.10 -30.99 17.32
N ARG A 468 0.90 -32.14 16.71
CA ARG A 468 0.60 -32.25 15.27
C ARG A 468 -0.60 -31.41 14.85
N LYS A 469 -1.66 -31.38 15.68
CA LYS A 469 -2.86 -30.57 15.43
C LYS A 469 -2.55 -29.10 15.21
N ASP A 470 -1.67 -28.52 16.04
CA ASP A 470 -1.31 -27.11 15.96
C ASP A 470 -0.49 -26.81 14.71
N VAL A 471 0.34 -27.76 14.27
CA VAL A 471 1.09 -27.64 13.01
C VAL A 471 0.16 -27.68 11.78
N LEU A 472 -0.85 -28.54 11.80
CA LEU A 472 -1.86 -28.62 10.73
C LEU A 472 -2.73 -27.34 10.68
N ASP A 473 -3.11 -26.79 11.83
CA ASP A 473 -3.83 -25.53 11.95
C ASP A 473 -3.00 -24.34 11.39
N LEU A 474 -1.70 -24.34 11.65
CA LEU A 474 -0.77 -23.36 11.07
C LEU A 474 -0.64 -23.52 9.56
N LYS A 475 -0.53 -24.75 9.04
CA LYS A 475 -0.51 -25.04 7.60
C LYS A 475 -1.73 -24.45 6.90
N GLU A 476 -2.92 -24.66 7.47
CA GLU A 476 -4.18 -24.15 6.93
C GLU A 476 -4.24 -22.62 6.98
N ARG A 477 -3.88 -22.00 8.12
CA ARG A 477 -3.84 -20.54 8.30
C ARG A 477 -2.85 -19.84 7.38
N MET A 478 -1.68 -20.43 7.14
CA MET A 478 -0.63 -19.90 6.29
C MET A 478 -0.82 -20.28 4.81
N GLN A 479 -1.87 -21.04 4.48
CA GLN A 479 -2.17 -21.52 3.13
C GLN A 479 -0.99 -22.26 2.46
N ILE A 480 -0.21 -22.98 3.26
CA ILE A 480 0.96 -23.71 2.79
C ILE A 480 0.50 -24.91 1.98
N GLU A 481 0.70 -24.86 0.65
CA GLU A 481 0.51 -26.04 -0.20
C GLU A 481 1.56 -27.10 0.16
N GLU A 482 1.13 -28.38 0.14
CA GLU A 482 2.11 -29.45 0.17
C GLU A 482 2.98 -29.29 -1.08
N LEU A 483 4.28 -29.08 -0.88
CA LEU A 483 5.23 -29.39 -1.91
C LEU A 483 4.94 -30.85 -2.28
N LYS A 484 4.22 -31.08 -3.38
CA LYS A 484 4.20 -32.39 -4.01
C LYS A 484 5.68 -32.73 -4.10
N GLU A 485 6.11 -33.77 -3.35
CA GLU A 485 7.45 -34.32 -3.53
C GLU A 485 7.71 -34.24 -5.01
N ALA A 486 8.70 -33.47 -5.42
CA ALA A 486 9.16 -33.52 -6.79
C ALA A 486 9.37 -35.01 -7.00
N ARG A 487 8.48 -35.67 -7.73
CA ARG A 487 8.64 -37.08 -8.07
C ARG A 487 10.08 -37.16 -8.48
N ALA A 488 10.85 -37.94 -7.71
CA ALA A 488 12.22 -38.25 -8.11
C ALA A 488 12.12 -38.53 -9.58
N PRO A 489 12.89 -37.87 -10.46
CA PRO A 489 12.77 -38.04 -11.88
C PRO A 489 12.64 -39.54 -12.08
N GLU A 490 11.48 -40.00 -12.61
CA GLU A 490 11.25 -41.43 -12.85
C GLU A 490 12.52 -41.87 -13.54
N GLU A 491 13.31 -42.75 -12.91
CA GLU A 491 14.48 -43.28 -13.57
C GLU A 491 13.96 -43.78 -14.90
N PRO A 492 14.49 -43.33 -16.04
CA PRO A 492 13.94 -43.66 -17.33
C PRO A 492 13.88 -45.18 -17.35
N GLU A 493 12.67 -45.75 -17.52
CA GLU A 493 12.46 -47.20 -17.57
C GLU A 493 13.53 -47.75 -18.50
N VAL A 494 14.55 -48.38 -17.92
CA VAL A 494 15.64 -48.93 -18.71
C VAL A 494 15.07 -50.10 -19.47
N LYS A 495 14.58 -49.85 -20.68
CA LYS A 495 14.07 -50.89 -21.56
C LYS A 495 15.19 -51.91 -21.76
N SER A 496 14.88 -53.15 -21.54
CA SER A 496 15.84 -54.25 -21.75
C SER A 496 15.59 -54.93 -23.08
N CYS A 497 16.66 -55.33 -23.74
CA CYS A 497 16.60 -56.11 -24.95
C CYS A 497 15.83 -57.40 -24.72
N PHE A 498 14.85 -57.70 -25.57
CA PHE A 498 14.00 -58.86 -25.44
C PHE A 498 14.80 -60.19 -25.52
N LEU A 499 15.91 -60.20 -26.26
CA LEU A 499 16.73 -61.40 -26.47
C LEU A 499 17.79 -61.63 -25.38
N CYS A 500 18.61 -60.63 -25.07
CA CYS A 500 19.73 -60.78 -24.14
C CYS A 500 19.47 -60.25 -22.74
N LYS A 501 18.34 -59.57 -22.50
CA LYS A 501 17.94 -58.95 -21.23
C LYS A 501 18.86 -57.81 -20.73
N MET A 502 19.85 -57.39 -21.50
CA MET A 502 20.66 -56.21 -21.17
C MET A 502 19.95 -54.92 -21.52
N ALA A 503 20.31 -53.82 -20.85
CA ALA A 503 19.75 -52.50 -21.07
C ALA A 503 19.89 -52.05 -22.52
N LEU A 504 18.84 -51.49 -23.10
CA LEU A 504 18.87 -50.84 -24.40
C LEU A 504 19.38 -49.40 -24.27
N PRO A 505 20.12 -48.87 -25.28
CA PRO A 505 20.51 -47.48 -25.29
C PRO A 505 19.32 -46.51 -25.23
N THR A 506 19.39 -45.48 -24.43
CA THR A 506 18.30 -44.48 -24.28
C THR A 506 18.09 -43.59 -25.50
N ASP A 507 19.08 -43.52 -26.38
CA ASP A 507 19.05 -42.77 -27.64
C ASP A 507 18.57 -43.63 -28.84
N HIS A 508 18.10 -44.86 -28.58
CA HIS A 508 17.71 -45.84 -29.57
C HIS A 508 18.82 -46.18 -30.60
N SER A 509 20.04 -45.76 -30.32
CA SER A 509 21.17 -46.16 -31.16
C SER A 509 21.40 -47.68 -31.06
N ASN A 510 21.70 -48.33 -32.18
CA ASN A 510 21.94 -49.78 -32.23
C ASN A 510 20.78 -50.65 -31.72
N THR A 511 19.53 -50.21 -31.84
CA THR A 511 18.33 -51.02 -31.58
C THR A 511 17.51 -51.23 -32.84
N THR A 512 16.74 -52.32 -32.88
CA THR A 512 15.78 -52.65 -33.95
C THR A 512 14.58 -53.39 -33.36
N MET A 513 13.55 -53.58 -34.13
CA MET A 513 12.32 -54.27 -33.70
C MET A 513 12.30 -55.72 -34.20
N MET A 514 11.97 -56.66 -33.32
CA MET A 514 11.71 -58.09 -33.66
C MET A 514 10.42 -58.48 -32.95
N ASP A 515 9.44 -58.95 -33.75
CA ASP A 515 8.09 -59.38 -33.30
C ASP A 515 7.42 -58.28 -32.36
N GLY A 516 7.55 -57.03 -32.74
CA GLY A 516 6.97 -55.90 -31.98
C GLY A 516 7.70 -55.55 -30.68
N LYS A 517 8.88 -56.12 -30.41
CA LYS A 517 9.71 -55.86 -29.23
C LYS A 517 11.08 -55.32 -29.62
N GLU A 518 11.58 -54.38 -28.85
CA GLU A 518 12.86 -53.71 -29.10
C GLU A 518 14.04 -54.62 -28.70
N VAL A 519 15.04 -54.76 -29.60
CA VAL A 519 16.22 -55.60 -29.40
C VAL A 519 17.47 -54.87 -29.89
N HIS A 520 18.65 -55.26 -29.39
CA HIS A 520 19.92 -54.77 -29.95
C HIS A 520 20.10 -55.25 -31.39
N VAL A 521 20.64 -54.45 -32.28
CA VAL A 521 20.91 -54.78 -33.67
C VAL A 521 21.81 -56.02 -33.79
N TRP A 522 22.78 -56.21 -32.90
CA TRP A 522 23.66 -57.37 -32.90
C TRP A 522 22.92 -58.66 -32.45
N CYS A 523 21.97 -58.57 -31.49
CA CYS A 523 21.14 -59.71 -31.12
C CYS A 523 20.21 -60.14 -32.27
N PHE A 524 19.64 -59.14 -32.95
CA PHE A 524 18.81 -59.37 -34.12
C PHE A 524 19.60 -60.11 -35.24
N LYS A 525 20.82 -59.64 -35.54
CA LYS A 525 21.69 -60.25 -36.53
C LYS A 525 22.05 -61.69 -36.18
N GLN A 526 22.38 -62.01 -34.92
CA GLN A 526 22.70 -63.35 -34.48
C GLN A 526 21.54 -64.32 -34.69
N VAL A 527 20.30 -63.90 -34.47
CA VAL A 527 19.13 -64.77 -34.70
C VAL A 527 18.84 -64.92 -36.17
N THR A 528 18.95 -63.89 -36.99
CA THR A 528 18.67 -63.91 -38.43
C THR A 528 19.77 -64.58 -39.26
N GLU A 529 21.04 -64.43 -38.89
CA GLU A 529 22.18 -65.08 -39.54
C GLU A 529 22.36 -66.56 -39.11
N GLY A 530 21.93 -66.86 -37.86
CA GLY A 530 21.91 -68.27 -37.41
C GLY A 530 20.84 -69.17 -38.06
N GLN A 531 19.81 -68.56 -38.65
CA GLN A 531 18.77 -69.30 -39.42
C GLN A 531 19.15 -69.61 -40.87
N ASN A 532 20.22 -68.97 -41.38
CA ASN A 532 20.68 -69.25 -42.78
C ASN A 532 21.81 -70.29 -42.88
N ASN A 533 22.15 -70.97 -41.76
CA ASN A 533 23.16 -72.02 -41.73
C ASN A 533 22.60 -73.38 -41.24
N VAL A 534 21.35 -73.70 -41.60
CA VAL A 534 20.81 -75.06 -41.46
C VAL A 534 20.26 -75.51 -42.80
#